data_fec97b5eae443584c5cf6433696c260c
#
_entry.id   fec97b5eae443584c5cf6433696c260c
#
_cell.length_a   1.000
_cell.length_b   1.000
_cell.length_c   1.000
_cell.angle_alpha   90.00
_cell.angle_beta   90.00
_cell.angle_gamma   90.00
#
_symmetry.space_group_name_H-M   'P 1'
#
loop_
_entity.id
_entity.type
_entity.pdbx_description
1 polymer ?
#
loop_
_entity_poly.entity_id
_entity_poly.type
_entity_poly.pdbx_seq_one_letter_code
_entity_poly.pdbx_strand_id
1 'polypeptide(L)'
;MSSQSFSLWIEAEQWPAGEWQPDDAVTDVVVTLDDGSRWIATFCTYVHLDTLRRTCASTGENLGGKYLWASDLILVDDSSRASVEAVVRDLLAAGDVASAFSSLEDTDDGMPPNDA
;
A
#
# COMPACT_ATOMS: atom_id res chain seq x y z
N MET A 1 26.38 3.63 10.08
CA MET A 1 25.60 3.57 9.10
C MET A 1 24.37 4.36 9.34
N SER A 2 23.99 5.02 8.46
CA SER A 2 22.83 5.84 8.67
C SER A 2 21.63 5.13 8.10
N SER A 3 20.56 5.20 8.81
CA SER A 3 19.33 4.75 8.23
C SER A 3 18.65 5.96 7.66
N GLN A 4 17.98 5.77 6.56
CA GLN A 4 17.25 6.82 5.94
C GLN A 4 16.01 7.13 6.76
N SER A 5 15.76 8.40 7.05
CA SER A 5 14.54 8.79 7.74
C SER A 5 13.40 8.90 6.77
N PHE A 6 12.22 8.65 7.26
CA PHE A 6 11.02 8.80 6.44
C PHE A 6 9.82 9.03 7.35
N SER A 7 8.76 9.57 6.78
CA SER A 7 7.49 9.65 7.48
C SER A 7 6.45 8.85 6.71
N LEU A 8 5.45 8.37 7.42
CA LEU A 8 4.40 7.53 6.85
C LEU A 8 3.05 8.15 7.07
N TRP A 9 2.24 8.13 6.02
CA TRP A 9 0.81 8.36 6.12
C TRP A 9 0.12 7.07 5.75
N ILE A 10 -0.73 6.57 6.64
CA ILE A 10 -1.47 5.32 6.41
C ILE A 10 -2.94 5.67 6.39
N GLU A 11 -3.59 5.39 5.26
CA GLU A 11 -4.98 5.75 5.07
C GLU A 11 -5.87 5.17 6.17
N ALA A 12 -5.61 3.93 6.55
CA ALA A 12 -6.45 3.25 7.54
C ALA A 12 -6.46 3.95 8.89
N GLU A 13 -5.42 4.72 9.19
CA GLU A 13 -5.38 5.46 10.45
C GLU A 13 -6.37 6.61 10.46
N GLN A 14 -6.90 6.98 9.29
CA GLN A 14 -7.90 8.03 9.17
C GLN A 14 -9.33 7.50 9.25
N TRP A 15 -9.49 6.19 9.28
CA TRP A 15 -10.82 5.58 9.29
C TRP A 15 -11.45 5.74 10.67
N PRO A 16 -12.80 5.69 10.76
CA PRO A 16 -13.47 5.76 12.06
C PRO A 16 -13.00 4.64 12.99
N ALA A 17 -13.08 4.92 14.28
CA ALA A 17 -12.64 3.95 15.28
C ALA A 17 -13.36 2.63 15.07
N GLY A 18 -12.60 1.55 15.14
CA GLY A 18 -13.14 0.21 15.00
C GLY A 18 -13.26 -0.31 13.60
N GLU A 19 -13.01 0.53 12.59
CA GLU A 19 -13.11 0.07 11.21
C GLU A 19 -11.82 -0.54 10.69
N TRP A 20 -10.71 -0.20 11.29
CA TRP A 20 -9.43 -0.73 10.84
C TRP A 20 -9.11 -2.01 11.61
N GLN A 21 -9.05 -3.12 10.85
CA GLN A 21 -8.62 -4.41 11.39
C GLN A 21 -7.22 -4.64 10.83
N PRO A 22 -6.17 -4.38 11.61
CA PRO A 22 -4.80 -4.42 11.05
C PRO A 22 -4.43 -5.75 10.40
N ASP A 23 -5.00 -6.86 10.86
CA ASP A 23 -4.68 -8.17 10.29
C ASP A 23 -5.56 -8.55 9.10
N ASP A 24 -6.56 -7.73 8.77
CA ASP A 24 -7.47 -8.03 7.67
C ASP A 24 -7.89 -6.71 7.02
N ALA A 25 -6.98 -6.13 6.23
CA ALA A 25 -7.23 -4.81 5.65
C ALA A 25 -6.44 -4.61 4.38
N VAL A 26 -6.91 -3.67 3.59
CA VAL A 26 -6.17 -3.10 2.47
C VAL A 26 -6.17 -1.60 2.66
N THR A 27 -5.01 -0.96 2.58
CA THR A 27 -4.87 0.46 2.86
C THR A 27 -3.77 1.06 2.02
N ASP A 28 -3.94 2.31 1.62
CA ASP A 28 -2.88 3.05 0.94
C ASP A 28 -1.89 3.59 1.95
N VAL A 29 -0.63 3.59 1.57
CA VAL A 29 0.46 4.11 2.40
C VAL A 29 1.28 5.07 1.57
N VAL A 30 1.54 6.25 2.11
CA VAL A 30 2.41 7.23 1.48
C VAL A 30 3.67 7.37 2.33
N VAL A 31 4.81 7.23 1.69
CA VAL A 31 6.11 7.39 2.32
C VAL A 31 6.74 8.68 1.82
N THR A 32 7.15 9.54 2.75
CA THR A 32 7.90 10.74 2.40
C THR A 32 9.34 10.56 2.87
N LEU A 33 10.27 10.63 1.95
CA LEU A 33 11.68 10.41 2.26
C LEU A 33 12.38 11.70 2.63
N ASP A 34 13.62 11.57 3.07
CA ASP A 34 14.43 12.73 3.51
C ASP A 34 14.56 13.80 2.45
N ASP A 35 14.60 13.40 1.20
CA ASP A 35 14.80 14.36 0.11
C ASP A 35 13.48 15.00 -0.34
N GLY A 36 12.39 14.71 0.37
CA GLY A 36 11.10 15.29 0.05
C GLY A 36 10.31 14.51 -0.98
N SER A 37 10.88 13.47 -1.56
CA SER A 37 10.13 12.67 -2.51
C SER A 37 9.06 11.85 -1.80
N ARG A 38 7.94 11.64 -2.47
CA ARG A 38 6.81 10.90 -1.91
C ARG A 38 6.46 9.72 -2.80
N TRP A 39 6.13 8.63 -2.16
CA TRP A 39 5.87 7.37 -2.83
C TRP A 39 4.62 6.74 -2.25
N ILE A 40 3.84 6.08 -3.08
CA ILE A 40 2.59 5.46 -2.63
C ILE A 40 2.54 3.99 -3.04
N ALA A 41 1.99 3.17 -2.17
CA ALA A 41 1.69 1.77 -2.47
C ALA A 41 0.45 1.36 -1.70
N THR A 42 -0.16 0.27 -2.15
CA THR A 42 -1.31 -0.31 -1.45
C THR A 42 -0.80 -1.51 -0.66
N PHE A 43 -1.03 -1.50 0.64
CA PHE A 43 -0.68 -2.63 1.50
C PHE A 43 -1.92 -3.46 1.73
N CYS A 44 -1.81 -4.76 1.51
CA CYS A 44 -2.93 -5.69 1.66
C CYS A 44 -2.46 -6.86 2.50
N THR A 45 -3.23 -7.20 3.54
CA THR A 45 -2.85 -8.35 4.35
C THR A 45 -3.17 -9.63 3.60
N TYR A 46 -2.43 -10.68 3.90
CA TYR A 46 -2.68 -11.99 3.27
C TYR A 46 -4.10 -12.47 3.59
N VAL A 47 -4.58 -12.21 4.81
CA VAL A 47 -5.94 -12.58 5.19
C VAL A 47 -6.97 -11.85 4.33
N HIS A 48 -6.76 -10.56 4.12
CA HIS A 48 -7.71 -9.77 3.33
C HIS A 48 -7.70 -10.19 1.86
N LEU A 49 -6.54 -10.60 1.36
CA LEU A 49 -6.44 -11.11 0.00
C LEU A 49 -7.36 -12.31 -0.19
N ASP A 50 -7.39 -13.21 0.80
CA ASP A 50 -8.29 -14.36 0.73
C ASP A 50 -9.74 -13.92 0.79
N THR A 51 -10.05 -12.91 1.60
CA THR A 51 -11.40 -12.35 1.67
C THR A 51 -11.82 -11.80 0.31
N LEU A 52 -10.93 -11.08 -0.37
CA LEU A 52 -11.23 -10.55 -1.69
C LEU A 52 -11.49 -11.69 -2.68
N ARG A 53 -10.71 -12.73 -2.61
CA ARG A 53 -10.88 -13.87 -3.51
C ARG A 53 -12.25 -14.51 -3.32
N ARG A 54 -12.68 -14.68 -2.07
CA ARG A 54 -13.99 -15.26 -1.79
C ARG A 54 -15.11 -14.36 -2.25
N THR A 55 -14.96 -13.06 -2.07
CA THR A 55 -15.95 -12.11 -2.53
C THR A 55 -16.10 -12.18 -4.04
N CYS A 56 -14.98 -12.22 -4.77
CA CYS A 56 -15.03 -12.33 -6.21
C CYS A 56 -15.65 -13.65 -6.66
N ALA A 57 -15.40 -14.73 -5.93
CA ALA A 57 -16.02 -16.01 -6.25
C ALA A 57 -17.54 -15.93 -6.13
N SER A 58 -18.02 -15.12 -5.20
CA SER A 58 -19.44 -14.95 -4.97
C SER A 58 -20.09 -14.03 -6.00
N THR A 59 -19.37 -12.99 -6.45
CA THR A 59 -19.93 -11.99 -7.35
C THR A 59 -19.65 -12.28 -8.82
N GLY A 60 -18.70 -13.15 -9.12
CA GLY A 60 -18.27 -13.43 -10.48
C GLY A 60 -17.17 -12.52 -10.98
N GLU A 61 -16.78 -11.52 -10.19
CA GLU A 61 -15.72 -10.60 -10.59
C GLU A 61 -14.38 -11.31 -10.70
N ASN A 62 -13.51 -10.81 -11.52
CA ASN A 62 -12.16 -11.34 -11.69
C ASN A 62 -12.18 -12.83 -11.98
N LEU A 63 -13.07 -13.24 -12.87
CA LEU A 63 -13.28 -14.65 -13.24
C LEU A 63 -13.59 -15.50 -12.01
N GLY A 64 -14.43 -14.97 -11.10
CA GLY A 64 -14.80 -15.68 -9.90
C GLY A 64 -13.67 -15.78 -8.90
N GLY A 65 -12.76 -14.84 -8.91
CA GLY A 65 -11.66 -14.82 -7.98
C GLY A 65 -10.45 -15.60 -8.42
N LYS A 66 -10.40 -15.97 -9.71
CA LYS A 66 -9.26 -16.74 -10.20
C LYS A 66 -8.00 -15.90 -10.32
N TYR A 67 -8.14 -14.56 -10.32
CA TYR A 67 -7.00 -13.68 -10.29
C TYR A 67 -7.37 -12.38 -9.60
N LEU A 68 -6.35 -11.68 -9.12
CA LEU A 68 -6.45 -10.32 -8.61
C LEU A 68 -5.23 -9.57 -9.11
N TRP A 69 -5.40 -8.29 -9.37
CA TRP A 69 -4.24 -7.49 -9.69
C TRP A 69 -4.43 -6.07 -9.19
N ALA A 70 -3.32 -5.43 -8.89
CA ALA A 70 -3.32 -4.02 -8.54
C ALA A 70 -1.89 -3.53 -8.72
N SER A 71 -1.76 -2.26 -9.10
CA SER A 71 -0.44 -1.65 -9.18
C SER A 71 0.09 -1.44 -7.78
N ASP A 72 1.40 -1.65 -7.63
CA ASP A 72 2.09 -1.29 -6.38
C ASP A 72 1.47 -1.95 -5.16
N LEU A 73 1.11 -3.21 -5.31
CA LEU A 73 0.51 -3.97 -4.21
C LEU A 73 1.62 -4.66 -3.42
N ILE A 74 1.60 -4.45 -2.11
CA ILE A 74 2.54 -5.09 -1.19
C ILE A 74 1.75 -5.93 -0.22
N LEU A 75 2.06 -7.21 -0.15
CA LEU A 75 1.37 -8.14 0.75
C LEU A 75 2.09 -8.21 2.08
N VAL A 76 1.35 -8.17 3.17
CA VAL A 76 1.90 -8.14 4.51
C VAL A 76 1.12 -9.05 5.45
N ASP A 77 1.73 -9.44 6.55
CA ASP A 77 1.04 -10.22 7.58
C ASP A 77 -0.02 -9.38 8.27
N ASP A 78 0.31 -8.14 8.58
CA ASP A 78 -0.66 -7.22 9.13
C ASP A 78 -0.30 -5.81 8.68
N SER A 79 -1.27 -4.91 8.74
CA SER A 79 -1.12 -3.55 8.24
C SER A 79 -0.91 -2.54 9.36
N SER A 80 -0.50 -2.99 10.55
CA SER A 80 -0.22 -2.05 11.64
C SER A 80 0.92 -1.12 11.25
N ARG A 81 0.98 0.02 11.89
CA ARG A 81 2.06 0.98 11.59
C ARG A 81 3.43 0.35 11.78
N ALA A 82 3.61 -0.44 12.85
CA ALA A 82 4.90 -1.07 13.10
C ALA A 82 5.29 -2.01 11.96
N SER A 83 4.34 -2.78 11.44
CA SER A 83 4.61 -3.70 10.34
C SER A 83 4.90 -2.95 9.05
N VAL A 84 4.14 -1.89 8.78
CA VAL A 84 4.38 -1.07 7.59
C VAL A 84 5.76 -0.42 7.67
N GLU A 85 6.12 0.11 8.84
CA GLU A 85 7.45 0.71 9.00
C GLU A 85 8.56 -0.31 8.76
N ALA A 86 8.38 -1.52 9.25
CA ALA A 86 9.39 -2.56 9.07
C ALA A 86 9.59 -2.88 7.59
N VAL A 87 8.48 -2.96 6.84
CA VAL A 87 8.56 -3.23 5.41
C VAL A 87 9.25 -2.08 4.68
N VAL A 88 8.89 -0.85 5.00
CA VAL A 88 9.50 0.31 4.34
C VAL A 88 11.00 0.34 4.61
N ARG A 89 11.42 0.09 5.87
CA ARG A 89 12.84 0.06 6.19
C ARG A 89 13.58 -1.02 5.40
N ASP A 90 12.96 -2.18 5.28
CA ASP A 90 13.57 -3.28 4.54
C ASP A 90 13.71 -2.93 3.06
N LEU A 91 12.68 -2.34 2.47
CA LEU A 91 12.73 -1.95 1.07
C LEU A 91 13.74 -0.83 0.83
N LEU A 92 13.85 0.11 1.76
CA LEU A 92 14.86 1.16 1.64
C LEU A 92 16.27 0.56 1.71
N ALA A 93 16.48 -0.36 2.63
CA ALA A 93 17.80 -0.99 2.77
C ALA A 93 18.17 -1.78 1.52
N ALA A 94 17.19 -2.37 0.87
CA ALA A 94 17.42 -3.15 -0.35
C ALA A 94 17.47 -2.30 -1.61
N GLY A 95 17.07 -1.01 -1.52
CA GLY A 95 17.03 -0.15 -2.68
C GLY A 95 15.82 -0.40 -3.58
N ASP A 96 14.76 -0.97 -3.03
CA ASP A 96 13.63 -1.42 -3.84
C ASP A 96 12.39 -0.53 -3.78
N VAL A 97 12.47 0.62 -3.10
CA VAL A 97 11.29 1.47 -2.95
C VAL A 97 10.75 1.92 -4.31
N ALA A 98 11.65 2.32 -5.22
CA ALA A 98 11.20 2.78 -6.53
C ALA A 98 10.58 1.67 -7.36
N SER A 99 10.88 0.41 -7.06
CA SER A 99 10.27 -0.71 -7.76
C SER A 99 8.94 -1.11 -7.15
N ALA A 100 8.83 -0.99 -5.83
CA ALA A 100 7.64 -1.46 -5.12
C ALA A 100 6.57 -0.40 -5.00
N PHE A 101 6.95 0.88 -5.03
CA PHE A 101 6.03 2.01 -4.88
C PHE A 101 5.98 2.81 -6.17
N SER A 102 4.94 3.61 -6.33
CA SER A 102 4.87 4.60 -7.40
C SER A 102 5.19 5.97 -6.86
N SER A 103 5.83 6.78 -7.68
CA SER A 103 6.14 8.15 -7.29
C SER A 103 4.89 9.00 -7.32
N LEU A 104 4.61 9.68 -6.20
CA LEU A 104 3.48 10.59 -6.14
C LEU A 104 3.79 11.90 -6.84
N GLU A 105 5.06 12.22 -7.03
CA GLU A 105 5.40 13.48 -7.64
C GLU A 105 5.02 13.54 -9.10
N ASP A 106 5.07 12.41 -9.77
CA ASP A 106 4.61 12.35 -11.14
C ASP A 106 3.12 12.61 -11.23
N THR A 107 2.39 12.15 -10.24
CA THR A 107 0.95 12.35 -10.18
C THR A 107 0.61 13.79 -9.90
N ASP A 108 1.41 14.44 -9.08
CA ASP A 108 1.16 15.80 -8.71
C ASP A 108 1.23 16.76 -9.87
N ASP A 109 1.96 16.42 -10.88
CA ASP A 109 2.02 17.28 -12.03
C ASP A 109 0.76 17.24 -12.80
N GLY A 110 0.04 16.69 -12.25
CA GLY A 110 -1.11 16.78 -12.66
C GLY A 110 -1.60 16.31 -13.87
N MET A 111 -1.56 16.10 -13.65
CA MET A 111 -2.27 15.85 -14.13
C MET A 111 -3.39 15.91 -14.45
N PRO A 112 -3.53 15.92 -14.96
CA PRO A 112 -4.54 16.03 -15.13
C PRO A 112 -5.33 15.27 -15.44
N PRO A 113 -5.43 15.17 -15.33
CA PRO A 113 -6.05 14.52 -15.45
C PRO A 113 -6.77 13.91 -16.29
N ASN A 114 -6.37 13.80 -16.40
CA ASN A 114 -6.85 13.42 -16.92
C ASN A 114 -7.56 13.23 -17.36
N ASP A 115 -7.44 13.41 -17.49
CA ASP A 115 -7.87 13.50 -17.88
C ASP A 115 -8.49 13.25 -18.38
N ALA A 116 -8.43 13.26 -18.48
CA ALA A 116 -8.98 13.13 -18.89
C ALA A 116 -9.44 13.01 -19.23
#